data_67774491ce7e7d7185ec5df930104375
#
_entry.id   67774491ce7e7d7185ec5df930104375
#
_cell.length_a   1.000
_cell.length_b   1.000
_cell.length_c   1.000
_cell.angle_alpha   90.00
_cell.angle_beta   90.00
_cell.angle_gamma   90.00
#
_symmetry.space_group_name_H-M   'P 1'
#
loop_
_entity.id
_entity.type
_entity.pdbx_description
1 polymer ?
#
loop_
_entity_poly.entity_id
_entity_poly.type
_entity_poly.pdbx_seq_one_letter_code
_entity_poly.pdbx_strand_id
1 'polypeptide(L)'
;MTEENTFRKTTPVPTHDSAAGQSVSASTESTVDFAMLEPRDQLKTLLQAEMKDKPFSELSSVLFDHRGASIVGHILLDTLEEAGYSVDDFDTVGALTAAAVPLVSAMIQAAASRGEDLDGFVMDFVYPSIKGPSIAGKRVVLIDSWLSEKSYVQTSSLVTLRNGNELSLDFGIVEQLGAKVVAIASLVGGGAKDINVVNPSTGDEQTLPFIQVFD
;
A
#
# COMPACT_ATOMS: atom_id res chain seq x y z
N MET A 1 -55.99 6.65 5.51
CA MET A 1 -55.27 5.36 5.62
C MET A 1 -53.90 5.69 6.13
N THR A 2 -53.72 5.54 7.41
CA THR A 2 -52.48 5.83 8.17
C THR A 2 -51.82 4.48 8.42
N GLU A 3 -50.63 4.28 7.85
CA GLU A 3 -49.80 3.10 8.18
C GLU A 3 -48.95 3.39 9.41
N GLU A 4 -49.17 2.61 10.43
CA GLU A 4 -48.41 2.61 11.69
C GLU A 4 -47.03 1.94 11.50
N ASN A 5 -46.02 2.70 11.87
CA ASN A 5 -44.64 2.26 11.87
C ASN A 5 -44.34 1.54 13.20
N THR A 6 -44.27 0.21 13.18
CA THR A 6 -44.05 -0.61 14.37
C THR A 6 -42.57 -0.82 14.60
N PHE A 7 -41.97 -0.04 15.49
CA PHE A 7 -40.63 -0.30 16.02
C PHE A 7 -40.61 -1.58 16.87
N ARG A 8 -39.80 -2.55 16.47
CA ARG A 8 -39.55 -3.77 17.25
C ARG A 8 -38.79 -3.44 18.54
N LYS A 9 -39.34 -3.79 19.68
CA LYS A 9 -38.69 -3.78 20.98
C LYS A 9 -37.58 -4.81 21.00
N THR A 10 -36.36 -4.37 21.30
CA THR A 10 -35.21 -5.23 21.60
C THR A 10 -35.31 -5.77 23.01
N THR A 11 -35.25 -7.08 23.14
CA THR A 11 -35.14 -7.81 24.42
C THR A 11 -33.75 -7.64 25.03
N PRO A 12 -33.60 -7.47 26.33
CA PRO A 12 -32.28 -7.35 26.99
C PRO A 12 -31.56 -8.70 27.03
N VAL A 13 -30.26 -8.64 26.72
CA VAL A 13 -29.32 -9.77 26.83
C VAL A 13 -28.99 -10.00 28.31
N PRO A 14 -29.01 -11.25 28.85
CA PRO A 14 -28.65 -11.52 30.23
C PRO A 14 -27.14 -11.35 30.45
N THR A 15 -26.81 -10.61 31.50
CA THR A 15 -25.45 -10.50 32.06
C THR A 15 -25.06 -11.82 32.73
N HIS A 16 -23.97 -12.45 32.28
CA HIS A 16 -23.35 -13.55 32.97
C HIS A 16 -22.42 -13.02 34.07
N ASP A 17 -22.72 -13.41 35.28
CA ASP A 17 -21.89 -13.21 36.46
C ASP A 17 -20.67 -14.13 36.49
N SER A 18 -19.63 -13.55 36.98
CA SER A 18 -18.39 -14.04 37.59
C SER A 18 -18.17 -15.53 37.78
N ALA A 19 -17.04 -16.03 37.33
CA ALA A 19 -16.33 -17.13 37.98
C ALA A 19 -14.80 -16.93 37.94
N ALA A 20 -14.30 -16.74 39.14
CA ALA A 20 -13.04 -17.27 39.72
C ALA A 20 -11.74 -17.28 38.88
N GLY A 21 -10.79 -16.57 39.46
CA GLY A 21 -9.38 -16.50 39.16
C GLY A 21 -8.66 -17.79 38.78
N GLN A 22 -7.90 -17.67 37.71
CA GLN A 22 -6.67 -18.42 37.53
C GLN A 22 -5.55 -17.38 37.33
N SER A 23 -4.63 -17.38 38.29
CA SER A 23 -3.37 -16.66 38.21
C SER A 23 -2.51 -17.31 37.14
N VAL A 24 -2.52 -16.73 35.95
CA VAL A 24 -1.50 -17.02 34.95
C VAL A 24 -0.30 -16.15 35.31
N SER A 25 0.80 -16.81 35.70
CA SER A 25 2.11 -16.16 35.83
C SER A 25 2.49 -15.51 34.51
N ALA A 26 2.34 -14.21 34.48
CA ALA A 26 2.83 -13.40 33.37
C ALA A 26 4.35 -13.46 33.39
N SER A 27 4.94 -14.12 32.40
CA SER A 27 6.31 -13.89 31.99
C SER A 27 6.37 -12.41 31.59
N THR A 28 7.13 -11.64 32.35
CA THR A 28 7.41 -10.23 32.10
C THR A 28 8.40 -10.13 30.90
N GLU A 29 7.92 -10.40 29.71
CA GLU A 29 8.49 -9.77 28.53
C GLU A 29 8.06 -8.30 28.60
N SER A 30 9.04 -7.40 28.73
CA SER A 30 8.82 -5.97 28.67
C SER A 30 8.26 -5.65 27.27
N THR A 31 6.95 -5.66 27.14
CA THR A 31 6.27 -5.13 25.95
C THR A 31 6.55 -3.66 25.94
N VAL A 32 7.51 -3.24 25.11
CA VAL A 32 7.70 -1.83 24.78
C VAL A 32 6.31 -1.32 24.36
N ASP A 33 5.87 -0.25 24.97
CA ASP A 33 4.57 0.34 24.65
C ASP A 33 4.61 0.73 23.16
N PHE A 34 3.67 0.19 22.36
CA PHE A 34 3.58 0.45 20.92
C PHE A 34 3.66 1.96 20.61
N ALA A 35 3.06 2.79 21.46
CA ALA A 35 3.06 4.25 21.30
C ALA A 35 4.44 4.90 21.50
N MET A 36 5.40 4.19 22.09
CA MET A 36 6.76 4.66 22.32
C MET A 36 7.75 4.22 21.21
N LEU A 37 7.30 3.38 20.28
CA LEU A 37 8.10 2.98 19.14
C LEU A 37 8.20 4.12 18.12
N GLU A 38 9.31 4.19 17.41
CA GLU A 38 9.42 5.02 16.21
C GLU A 38 8.37 4.59 15.16
N PRO A 39 7.84 5.52 14.35
CA PRO A 39 6.78 5.22 13.38
C PRO A 39 7.07 4.03 12.47
N ARG A 40 8.32 3.88 12.01
CA ARG A 40 8.74 2.75 11.17
C ARG A 40 8.67 1.41 11.92
N ASP A 41 9.03 1.38 13.20
CA ASP A 41 8.94 0.18 14.04
C ASP A 41 7.50 -0.15 14.43
N GLN A 42 6.65 0.87 14.63
CA GLN A 42 5.22 0.69 14.79
C GLN A 42 4.62 0.00 13.55
N LEU A 43 4.90 0.51 12.37
CA LEU A 43 4.42 -0.06 11.12
C LEU A 43 4.94 -1.49 10.91
N LYS A 44 6.23 -1.73 11.18
CA LYS A 44 6.82 -3.06 11.13
C LYS A 44 6.12 -4.06 12.05
N THR A 45 5.78 -3.65 13.26
CA THR A 45 5.05 -4.49 14.23
C THR A 45 3.67 -4.87 13.71
N LEU A 46 2.93 -3.91 13.13
CA LEU A 46 1.62 -4.17 12.54
C LEU A 46 1.71 -5.13 11.35
N LEU A 47 2.69 -4.92 10.46
CA LEU A 47 2.91 -5.77 9.31
C LEU A 47 3.30 -7.20 9.70
N GLN A 48 4.22 -7.36 10.65
CA GLN A 48 4.64 -8.68 11.13
C GLN A 48 3.48 -9.48 11.73
N ALA A 49 2.59 -8.81 12.48
CA ALA A 49 1.40 -9.44 13.03
C ALA A 49 0.43 -9.89 11.92
N GLU A 50 0.26 -9.07 10.86
CA GLU A 50 -0.63 -9.39 9.76
C GLU A 50 -0.06 -10.46 8.83
N MET A 51 1.25 -10.43 8.56
CA MET A 51 1.91 -11.37 7.65
C MET A 51 2.15 -12.75 8.27
N LYS A 52 2.01 -12.88 9.60
CA LYS A 52 2.23 -14.13 10.31
C LYS A 52 1.27 -15.21 9.78
N ASP A 53 1.85 -16.32 9.34
CA ASP A 53 1.13 -17.51 8.83
C ASP A 53 0.27 -17.27 7.57
N LYS A 54 0.45 -16.14 6.89
CA LYS A 54 -0.23 -15.83 5.63
C LYS A 54 0.78 -15.78 4.48
N PRO A 55 0.60 -16.61 3.43
CA PRO A 55 1.52 -16.62 2.28
C PRO A 55 1.41 -15.35 1.43
N PHE A 56 0.23 -14.73 1.41
CA PHE A 56 -0.06 -13.46 0.72
C PHE A 56 -1.04 -12.67 1.57
N SER A 57 -0.73 -11.41 1.77
CA SER A 57 -1.63 -10.47 2.41
C SER A 57 -1.70 -9.21 1.55
N GLU A 58 -2.91 -8.73 1.31
CA GLU A 58 -3.12 -7.43 0.72
C GLU A 58 -2.79 -6.31 1.70
N LEU A 59 -2.38 -6.66 2.93
CA LEU A 59 -2.07 -5.75 4.03
C LEU A 59 -3.23 -4.79 4.38
N SER A 60 -4.43 -5.10 3.92
CA SER A 60 -5.62 -4.25 4.10
C SER A 60 -5.92 -3.99 5.57
N SER A 61 -5.72 -5.00 6.44
CA SER A 61 -5.92 -4.87 7.89
C SER A 61 -4.97 -3.85 8.53
N VAL A 62 -3.77 -3.65 7.97
CA VAL A 62 -2.83 -2.62 8.42
C VAL A 62 -3.15 -1.27 7.78
N LEU A 63 -3.47 -1.26 6.49
CA LEU A 63 -3.69 -0.03 5.73
C LEU A 63 -4.99 0.68 6.10
N PHE A 64 -5.98 -0.07 6.61
CA PHE A 64 -7.24 0.47 7.12
C PHE A 64 -7.29 0.54 8.67
N ASP A 65 -6.24 0.11 9.38
CA ASP A 65 -6.07 0.39 10.80
C ASP A 65 -5.64 1.85 11.00
N HIS A 66 -6.28 2.56 11.92
CA HIS A 66 -5.99 3.98 12.16
C HIS A 66 -4.52 4.27 12.50
N ARG A 67 -3.82 3.32 13.13
CA ARG A 67 -2.40 3.43 13.48
C ARG A 67 -1.53 3.30 12.23
N GLY A 68 -1.78 2.27 11.40
CA GLY A 68 -1.05 2.05 10.15
C GLY A 68 -1.33 3.15 9.13
N ALA A 69 -2.60 3.49 8.92
CA ALA A 69 -3.02 4.51 7.96
C ALA A 69 -2.43 5.90 8.27
N SER A 70 -2.24 6.24 9.54
CA SER A 70 -1.73 7.56 9.95
C SER A 70 -0.24 7.75 9.68
N ILE A 71 0.54 6.68 9.55
CA ILE A 71 1.99 6.75 9.44
C ILE A 71 2.54 6.26 8.10
N VAL A 72 1.81 5.39 7.39
CA VAL A 72 2.32 4.71 6.20
C VAL A 72 2.71 5.68 5.08
N GLY A 73 1.94 6.74 4.88
CA GLY A 73 2.24 7.75 3.84
C GLY A 73 3.55 8.49 4.11
N HIS A 74 3.78 8.88 5.36
CA HIS A 74 5.03 9.52 5.78
C HIS A 74 6.23 8.61 5.58
N ILE A 75 6.12 7.35 6.01
CA ILE A 75 7.19 6.37 5.91
C ILE A 75 7.56 6.08 4.45
N LEU A 76 6.56 6.00 3.55
CA LEU A 76 6.80 5.82 2.12
C LEU A 76 7.53 7.02 1.51
N LEU A 77 7.13 8.24 1.85
CA LEU A 77 7.81 9.46 1.38
C LEU A 77 9.25 9.50 1.91
N ASP A 78 9.46 9.29 3.21
CA ASP A 78 10.80 9.26 3.81
C ASP A 78 11.69 8.19 3.16
N THR A 79 11.12 7.01 2.86
CA THR A 79 11.87 5.93 2.19
C THR A 79 12.26 6.30 0.76
N LEU A 80 11.39 6.98 0.04
CA LEU A 80 11.70 7.51 -1.31
C LEU A 80 12.79 8.57 -1.23
N GLU A 81 12.71 9.51 -0.28
CA GLU A 81 13.74 10.53 -0.05
C GLU A 81 15.10 9.92 0.31
N GLU A 82 15.13 8.91 1.20
CA GLU A 82 16.33 8.14 1.55
C GLU A 82 16.96 7.46 0.32
N ALA A 83 16.15 7.08 -0.65
CA ALA A 83 16.59 6.48 -1.91
C ALA A 83 16.97 7.54 -2.98
N GLY A 84 16.87 8.83 -2.68
CA GLY A 84 17.19 9.93 -3.58
C GLY A 84 16.03 10.40 -4.46
N TYR A 85 14.79 10.10 -4.07
CA TYR A 85 13.58 10.55 -4.76
C TYR A 85 12.75 11.43 -3.82
N SER A 86 12.98 12.72 -3.85
CA SER A 86 12.14 13.72 -3.17
C SER A 86 10.90 14.06 -4.02
N VAL A 87 9.94 14.77 -3.46
CA VAL A 87 8.78 15.29 -4.21
C VAL A 87 9.17 16.28 -5.34
N ASP A 88 10.41 16.77 -5.35
CA ASP A 88 10.96 17.55 -6.47
C ASP A 88 11.41 16.65 -7.65
N ASP A 89 11.57 15.34 -7.43
CA ASP A 89 12.04 14.39 -8.44
C ASP A 89 10.92 13.63 -9.14
N PHE A 90 9.71 13.64 -8.57
CA PHE A 90 8.51 13.08 -9.17
C PHE A 90 7.28 13.95 -8.86
N ASP A 91 6.29 13.90 -9.71
CA ASP A 91 5.15 14.83 -9.69
C ASP A 91 3.85 14.13 -9.25
N THR A 92 3.83 12.80 -9.27
CA THR A 92 2.63 12.02 -8.94
C THR A 92 2.96 10.57 -8.58
N VAL A 93 2.11 9.98 -7.77
CA VAL A 93 2.17 8.57 -7.40
C VAL A 93 0.98 7.80 -7.96
N GLY A 94 1.21 6.60 -8.46
CA GLY A 94 0.18 5.77 -9.07
C GLY A 94 0.02 4.42 -8.39
N ALA A 95 -1.22 4.01 -8.08
CA ALA A 95 -1.49 2.68 -7.56
C ALA A 95 -1.35 1.62 -8.66
N LEU A 96 -0.39 0.69 -8.49
CA LEU A 96 -0.17 -0.45 -9.38
C LEU A 96 -1.30 -1.48 -9.29
N THR A 97 -1.83 -1.66 -8.08
CA THR A 97 -2.90 -2.61 -7.78
C THR A 97 -3.98 -1.95 -6.93
N ALA A 98 -5.14 -2.59 -6.81
CA ALA A 98 -6.22 -2.12 -5.94
C ALA A 98 -5.77 -2.04 -4.46
N ALA A 99 -4.89 -2.93 -4.03
CA ALA A 99 -4.32 -2.95 -2.69
C ALA A 99 -3.44 -1.72 -2.39
N ALA A 100 -2.89 -1.06 -3.41
CA ALA A 100 -2.06 0.12 -3.27
C ALA A 100 -2.84 1.45 -3.19
N VAL A 101 -4.14 1.45 -3.48
CA VAL A 101 -4.96 2.68 -3.44
C VAL A 101 -4.91 3.39 -2.10
N PRO A 102 -5.02 2.70 -0.94
CA PRO A 102 -4.87 3.35 0.37
C PRO A 102 -3.50 3.99 0.57
N LEU A 103 -2.43 3.39 0.04
CA LEU A 103 -1.06 3.91 0.13
C LEU A 103 -0.92 5.23 -0.63
N VAL A 104 -1.39 5.27 -1.88
CA VAL A 104 -1.40 6.50 -2.68
C VAL A 104 -2.16 7.61 -1.96
N SER A 105 -3.34 7.30 -1.41
CA SER A 105 -4.12 8.28 -0.63
C SER A 105 -3.37 8.77 0.61
N ALA A 106 -2.71 7.88 1.33
CA ALA A 106 -1.92 8.23 2.51
C ALA A 106 -0.71 9.11 2.16
N MET A 107 -0.02 8.83 1.03
CA MET A 107 1.11 9.64 0.56
C MET A 107 0.70 11.05 0.19
N ILE A 108 -0.43 11.23 -0.51
CA ILE A 108 -0.98 12.55 -0.83
C ILE A 108 -1.25 13.37 0.44
N GLN A 109 -1.86 12.74 1.45
CA GLN A 109 -2.16 13.41 2.72
C GLN A 109 -0.89 13.72 3.51
N ALA A 110 0.09 12.82 3.50
CA ALA A 110 1.38 13.02 4.14
C ALA A 110 2.14 14.18 3.50
N ALA A 111 2.22 14.26 2.17
CA ALA A 111 2.83 15.37 1.44
C ALA A 111 2.12 16.70 1.77
N ALA A 112 0.80 16.74 1.69
CA ALA A 112 0.03 17.93 2.04
C ALA A 112 0.28 18.41 3.48
N SER A 113 0.46 17.49 4.45
CA SER A 113 0.78 17.83 5.83
C SER A 113 2.20 18.41 5.99
N ARG A 114 3.09 18.17 5.03
CA ARG A 114 4.44 18.74 4.96
C ARG A 114 4.46 20.05 4.17
N GLY A 115 3.34 20.47 3.58
CA GLY A 115 3.26 21.63 2.68
C GLY A 115 3.79 21.35 1.28
N GLU A 116 3.82 20.10 0.88
CA GLU A 116 4.29 19.62 -0.43
C GLU A 116 3.10 19.28 -1.34
N ASP A 117 3.25 19.56 -2.63
CA ASP A 117 2.24 19.25 -3.64
C ASP A 117 2.51 17.88 -4.26
N LEU A 118 1.64 16.93 -4.01
CA LEU A 118 1.72 15.59 -4.60
C LEU A 118 0.34 15.15 -5.09
N ASP A 119 0.26 14.85 -6.38
CA ASP A 119 -0.92 14.24 -6.98
C ASP A 119 -0.87 12.71 -6.90
N GLY A 120 -2.02 12.07 -7.04
CA GLY A 120 -2.10 10.62 -7.16
C GLY A 120 -3.12 10.16 -8.18
N PHE A 121 -2.92 8.96 -8.70
CA PHE A 121 -3.85 8.34 -9.62
C PHE A 121 -3.97 6.83 -9.36
N VAL A 122 -4.99 6.24 -9.96
CA VAL A 122 -5.23 4.80 -9.92
C VAL A 122 -5.26 4.29 -11.34
N MET A 123 -4.53 3.22 -11.62
CA MET A 123 -4.67 2.46 -12.85
C MET A 123 -5.99 1.67 -12.76
N ASP A 124 -6.84 1.80 -13.77
CA ASP A 124 -8.09 1.04 -13.79
C ASP A 124 -7.79 -0.45 -13.99
N PHE A 125 -8.31 -1.27 -13.10
CA PHE A 125 -8.02 -2.70 -13.07
C PHE A 125 -8.91 -3.52 -14.02
N VAL A 126 -9.89 -2.89 -14.62
CA VAL A 126 -10.84 -3.52 -15.55
C VAL A 126 -10.62 -3.06 -16.98
N TYR A 127 -10.39 -1.77 -17.17
CA TYR A 127 -10.16 -1.15 -18.46
C TYR A 127 -8.81 -0.44 -18.48
N PRO A 128 -8.07 -0.46 -19.60
CA PRO A 128 -6.80 0.23 -19.72
C PRO A 128 -6.99 1.76 -19.67
N SER A 129 -7.14 2.31 -18.48
CA SER A 129 -7.36 3.74 -18.25
C SER A 129 -6.76 4.19 -16.92
N ILE A 130 -6.59 5.47 -16.75
CA ILE A 130 -6.13 6.10 -15.51
C ILE A 130 -7.26 6.95 -14.92
N LYS A 131 -7.43 6.86 -13.61
CA LYS A 131 -8.39 7.64 -12.83
C LYS A 131 -7.64 8.56 -11.89
N GLY A 132 -7.86 9.85 -12.01
CA GLY A 132 -7.22 10.90 -11.22
C GLY A 132 -6.91 12.15 -12.05
N PRO A 133 -6.10 13.07 -11.53
CA PRO A 133 -5.59 14.21 -12.27
C PRO A 133 -4.80 13.79 -13.52
N SER A 134 -4.64 14.73 -14.47
CA SER A 134 -3.82 14.48 -15.65
C SER A 134 -2.37 14.19 -15.27
N ILE A 135 -1.81 13.14 -15.87
CA ILE A 135 -0.40 12.77 -15.71
C ILE A 135 0.46 13.20 -16.90
N ALA A 136 -0.09 13.92 -17.86
CA ALA A 136 0.63 14.34 -19.05
C ALA A 136 1.88 15.18 -18.71
N GLY A 137 3.04 14.73 -19.17
CA GLY A 137 4.33 15.35 -18.90
C GLY A 137 4.89 15.11 -17.49
N LYS A 138 4.21 14.33 -16.66
CA LYS A 138 4.61 14.09 -15.26
C LYS A 138 5.59 12.93 -15.12
N ARG A 139 6.43 13.02 -14.10
CA ARG A 139 7.28 11.94 -13.60
C ARG A 139 6.47 11.17 -12.54
N VAL A 140 6.45 9.86 -12.66
CA VAL A 140 5.56 8.99 -11.89
C VAL A 140 6.35 7.98 -11.07
N VAL A 141 6.01 7.82 -9.79
CA VAL A 141 6.38 6.65 -8.99
C VAL A 141 5.16 5.74 -8.87
N LEU A 142 5.33 4.46 -9.23
CA LEU A 142 4.27 3.46 -9.07
C LEU A 142 4.39 2.79 -7.73
N ILE A 143 3.26 2.61 -7.05
CA ILE A 143 3.18 2.12 -5.68
C ILE A 143 2.44 0.79 -5.63
N ASP A 144 3.01 -0.17 -4.89
CA ASP A 144 2.32 -1.41 -4.50
C ASP A 144 2.37 -1.64 -2.99
N SER A 145 1.51 -2.48 -2.48
CA SER A 145 1.51 -2.88 -1.07
C SER A 145 2.56 -3.95 -0.79
N TRP A 146 2.64 -4.95 -1.66
CA TRP A 146 3.61 -6.04 -1.56
C TRP A 146 4.04 -6.50 -2.95
N LEU A 147 5.31 -6.33 -3.25
CA LEU A 147 5.90 -6.75 -4.51
C LEU A 147 7.17 -7.56 -4.22
N SER A 148 7.10 -8.87 -4.42
CA SER A 148 8.23 -9.80 -4.25
C SER A 148 8.21 -10.88 -5.32
N GLU A 149 9.31 -11.62 -5.45
CA GLU A 149 9.40 -12.76 -6.37
C GLU A 149 8.29 -13.81 -6.19
N LYS A 150 7.68 -13.85 -5.01
CA LYS A 150 6.61 -14.77 -4.64
C LYS A 150 5.22 -14.16 -4.71
N SER A 151 5.10 -12.85 -4.91
CA SER A 151 3.81 -12.22 -5.07
C SER A 151 3.29 -12.50 -6.48
N TYR A 152 2.20 -13.23 -6.54
CA TYR A 152 1.43 -13.31 -7.77
C TYR A 152 0.66 -12.01 -7.91
N VAL A 153 1.17 -11.10 -8.72
CA VAL A 153 0.39 -9.94 -9.14
C VAL A 153 -0.66 -10.46 -10.12
N GLN A 154 -1.69 -11.04 -9.56
CA GLN A 154 -2.88 -11.33 -10.33
C GLN A 154 -3.76 -10.13 -10.19
N THR A 155 -3.87 -9.26 -11.20
CA THR A 155 -5.02 -8.43 -11.00
C THR A 155 -5.43 -7.46 -12.04
N SER A 156 -4.58 -7.09 -12.94
CA SER A 156 -5.08 -6.31 -14.06
C SER A 156 -4.56 -6.92 -15.35
N SER A 157 -5.27 -6.68 -16.41
CA SER A 157 -4.77 -6.96 -17.75
C SER A 157 -3.48 -6.20 -18.06
N LEU A 158 -3.07 -5.30 -17.16
CA LEU A 158 -1.97 -4.37 -17.32
C LEU A 158 -0.69 -4.79 -16.59
N VAL A 159 -0.79 -5.59 -15.51
CA VAL A 159 0.35 -5.95 -14.67
C VAL A 159 0.37 -7.45 -14.44
N THR A 160 1.46 -8.11 -14.81
CA THR A 160 1.68 -9.54 -14.57
C THR A 160 3.12 -9.75 -14.17
N LEU A 161 3.36 -10.45 -13.05
CA LEU A 161 4.69 -10.89 -12.67
C LEU A 161 5.09 -12.09 -13.54
N ARG A 162 6.26 -12.03 -14.16
CA ARG A 162 6.84 -13.10 -14.96
C ARG A 162 8.22 -13.46 -14.42
N ASN A 163 8.49 -14.76 -14.26
CA ASN A 163 9.83 -15.31 -14.03
C ASN A 163 10.67 -14.56 -12.97
N GLY A 164 10.21 -14.53 -11.74
CA GLY A 164 10.97 -13.91 -10.65
C GLY A 164 10.83 -12.37 -10.61
N ASN A 165 11.90 -11.63 -10.88
CA ASN A 165 11.92 -10.17 -10.80
C ASN A 165 11.41 -9.43 -12.04
N GLU A 166 10.79 -10.14 -12.97
CA GLU A 166 10.27 -9.55 -14.20
C GLU A 166 8.81 -9.16 -14.04
N LEU A 167 8.53 -7.88 -14.09
CA LEU A 167 7.18 -7.32 -14.06
C LEU A 167 6.74 -6.99 -15.49
N SER A 168 5.72 -7.69 -15.98
CA SER A 168 5.08 -7.30 -17.23
C SER A 168 4.08 -6.19 -16.91
N LEU A 169 4.41 -4.98 -17.31
CA LEU A 169 3.59 -3.79 -17.11
C LEU A 169 3.31 -3.17 -18.48
N ASP A 170 2.05 -3.00 -18.83
CA ASP A 170 1.72 -2.20 -19.99
C ASP A 170 1.91 -0.72 -19.68
N PHE A 171 3.15 -0.26 -19.88
CA PHE A 171 3.48 1.17 -19.80
C PHE A 171 2.80 2.00 -20.90
N GLY A 172 2.28 1.36 -21.92
CA GLY A 172 1.65 2.05 -23.04
C GLY A 172 0.60 3.05 -22.57
N ILE A 173 -0.10 2.74 -21.48
CA ILE A 173 -1.09 3.68 -20.91
C ILE A 173 -0.41 4.92 -20.33
N VAL A 174 0.65 4.74 -19.53
CA VAL A 174 1.37 5.86 -18.91
C VAL A 174 2.09 6.68 -19.97
N GLU A 175 2.76 6.02 -20.92
CA GLU A 175 3.50 6.66 -22.01
C GLU A 175 2.59 7.34 -23.02
N GLN A 176 1.45 6.73 -23.38
CA GLN A 176 0.46 7.35 -24.28
C GLN A 176 -0.14 8.62 -23.69
N LEU A 177 -0.19 8.72 -22.37
CA LEU A 177 -0.59 9.95 -21.69
C LEU A 177 0.56 10.95 -21.51
N GLY A 178 1.76 10.62 -22.02
CA GLY A 178 2.93 11.49 -22.00
C GLY A 178 3.65 11.56 -20.64
N ALA A 179 3.40 10.61 -19.74
CA ALA A 179 4.09 10.51 -18.45
C ALA A 179 5.29 9.56 -18.53
N LYS A 180 6.21 9.69 -17.57
CA LYS A 180 7.39 8.83 -17.44
C LYS A 180 7.43 8.18 -16.06
N VAL A 181 7.48 6.85 -16.02
CA VAL A 181 7.75 6.14 -14.76
C VAL A 181 9.22 6.27 -14.41
N VAL A 182 9.52 6.73 -13.19
CA VAL A 182 10.90 6.96 -12.71
C VAL A 182 11.34 5.93 -11.70
N ALA A 183 10.41 5.35 -10.93
CA ALA A 183 10.66 4.29 -9.97
C ALA A 183 9.39 3.50 -9.66
N ILE A 184 9.58 2.34 -9.05
CA ILE A 184 8.52 1.55 -8.43
C ILE A 184 8.83 1.46 -6.93
N ALA A 185 7.82 1.61 -6.07
CA ALA A 185 8.00 1.45 -4.64
C ALA A 185 6.94 0.52 -4.05
N SER A 186 7.28 -0.15 -2.95
CA SER A 186 6.35 -0.98 -2.21
C SER A 186 6.55 -0.89 -0.70
N LEU A 187 5.48 -1.21 0.03
CA LEU A 187 5.57 -1.30 1.49
C LEU A 187 6.38 -2.52 1.91
N VAL A 188 6.16 -3.67 1.27
CA VAL A 188 6.92 -4.89 1.49
C VAL A 188 7.50 -5.36 0.16
N GLY A 189 8.78 -5.72 0.17
CA GLY A 189 9.50 -6.22 -0.99
C GLY A 189 10.16 -7.57 -0.75
N GLY A 190 11.13 -7.91 -1.59
CA GLY A 190 11.93 -9.15 -1.52
C GLY A 190 13.43 -8.88 -1.61
N GLY A 191 13.89 -7.67 -1.26
CA GLY A 191 15.30 -7.29 -1.26
C GLY A 191 15.89 -6.96 -2.65
N ALA A 192 15.10 -7.03 -3.73
CA ALA A 192 15.55 -6.58 -5.04
C ALA A 192 15.73 -5.05 -5.04
N LYS A 193 16.74 -4.54 -5.76
CA LYS A 193 16.98 -3.10 -5.91
C LYS A 193 16.40 -2.54 -7.19
N ASP A 194 16.20 -3.40 -8.17
CA ASP A 194 15.72 -3.05 -9.50
C ASP A 194 14.70 -4.08 -9.95
N ILE A 195 13.75 -3.64 -10.76
CA ILE A 195 12.76 -4.49 -11.41
C ILE A 195 12.90 -4.34 -12.93
N ASN A 196 13.02 -5.46 -13.61
CA ASN A 196 12.92 -5.49 -15.06
C ASN A 196 11.46 -5.48 -15.47
N VAL A 197 11.11 -4.51 -16.26
CA VAL A 197 9.75 -4.31 -16.74
C VAL A 197 9.74 -4.54 -18.24
N VAL A 198 8.84 -5.42 -18.66
CA VAL A 198 8.64 -5.74 -20.07
C VAL A 198 7.29 -5.20 -20.51
N ASN A 199 7.29 -4.36 -21.54
CA ASN A 199 6.05 -3.94 -22.18
C ASN A 199 5.51 -5.10 -23.04
N PRO A 200 4.38 -5.70 -22.70
CA PRO A 200 3.86 -6.87 -23.41
C PRO A 200 3.41 -6.55 -24.83
N SER A 201 3.16 -5.27 -25.14
CA SER A 201 2.67 -4.82 -26.45
C SER A 201 3.79 -4.58 -27.44
N THR A 202 4.94 -4.05 -26.99
CA THR A 202 6.09 -3.72 -27.85
C THR A 202 7.26 -4.66 -27.68
N GLY A 203 7.34 -5.38 -26.57
CA GLY A 203 8.49 -6.21 -26.18
C GLY A 203 9.67 -5.39 -25.66
N ASP A 204 9.51 -4.09 -25.46
CA ASP A 204 10.55 -3.22 -24.91
C ASP A 204 10.79 -3.58 -23.44
N GLU A 205 12.06 -3.59 -23.06
CA GLU A 205 12.49 -3.87 -21.69
C GLU A 205 13.05 -2.59 -21.05
N GLN A 206 12.68 -2.35 -19.80
CA GLN A 206 13.19 -1.25 -19.01
C GLN A 206 13.53 -1.74 -17.61
N THR A 207 14.68 -1.35 -17.10
CA THR A 207 15.04 -1.58 -15.68
C THR A 207 14.68 -0.31 -14.89
N LEU A 208 13.85 -0.47 -13.87
CA LEU A 208 13.45 0.62 -12.98
C LEU A 208 13.98 0.37 -11.57
N PRO A 209 14.41 1.43 -10.87
CA PRO A 209 14.69 1.36 -9.44
C PRO A 209 13.49 0.85 -8.67
N PHE A 210 13.73 -0.08 -7.76
CA PHE A 210 12.73 -0.62 -6.85
C PHE A 210 13.06 -0.27 -5.41
N ILE A 211 12.17 0.50 -4.78
CA ILE A 211 12.34 1.02 -3.43
C ILE A 211 11.33 0.34 -2.53
N GLN A 212 11.80 -0.22 -1.43
CA GLN A 212 10.95 -0.96 -0.49
C GLN A 212 11.16 -0.47 0.93
N VAL A 213 10.06 -0.36 1.68
CA VAL A 213 10.13 0.04 3.09
C VAL A 213 10.68 -1.09 3.95
N PHE A 214 10.22 -2.32 3.67
CA PHE A 214 10.63 -3.55 4.36
C PHE A 214 10.95 -4.66 3.35
N ASP A 215 11.98 -5.45 3.69
CA ASP A 215 12.40 -6.65 2.96
C ASP A 215 11.59 -7.88 3.39
#